data_fc80f0a9b7659daa3736b07d0328e5e6
#
_entry.id   fc80f0a9b7659daa3736b07d0328e5e6
#
_cell.length_a   1.000
_cell.length_b   1.000
_cell.length_c   1.000
_cell.angle_alpha   90.00
_cell.angle_beta   90.00
_cell.angle_gamma   90.00
#
_symmetry.space_group_name_H-M   'P 1'
#
loop_
_entity.id
_entity.type
_entity.pdbx_description
1 polymer ?
#
loop_
_entity_poly.entity_id
_entity_poly.type
_entity_poly.pdbx_seq_one_letter_code
_entity_poly.pdbx_strand_id
1 'polypeptide(L)'
;MTHITITEGGPALLDSIAPLWRKLARHHAGISAHFSDEFHAMRWPVRRADLLQKSREGGLHISLASAPGKKRLLGYCVAVINKRGHGEIESLYVDDGFRGQGAGSALVNPIMAWFERKKVVLTSVNVAVGNESAFEFYRRWGFYPRVTSLVRRKKKKKDSP
;
A
#
# COMPACT_ATOMS: atom_id res chain seq x y z
N MET A 1 -11.51 14.34 -17.69
CA MET A 1 -10.41 13.64 -17.03
C MET A 1 -9.80 14.56 -16.00
N THR A 2 -9.73 14.13 -14.77
CA THR A 2 -9.05 14.93 -13.74
C THR A 2 -7.55 14.85 -14.01
N HIS A 3 -6.92 15.97 -14.31
CA HIS A 3 -5.46 16.05 -14.41
C HIS A 3 -4.86 15.70 -13.05
N ILE A 4 -3.97 14.70 -13.01
CA ILE A 4 -3.28 14.25 -11.79
C ILE A 4 -1.79 14.54 -11.98
N THR A 5 -1.19 15.18 -10.99
CA THR A 5 0.27 15.36 -10.93
C THR A 5 0.86 14.26 -10.06
N ILE A 6 1.87 13.56 -10.59
CA ILE A 6 2.63 12.55 -9.84
C ILE A 6 3.95 13.13 -9.37
N THR A 7 4.24 12.93 -8.09
CA THR A 7 5.53 13.25 -7.47
C THR A 7 6.14 11.98 -6.92
N GLU A 8 7.41 11.76 -7.17
CA GLU A 8 8.14 10.57 -6.73
C GLU A 8 9.23 10.91 -5.73
N GLY A 9 9.58 9.97 -4.86
CA GLY A 9 10.69 10.12 -3.94
C GLY A 9 10.91 8.91 -3.05
N GLY A 10 11.82 9.07 -2.11
CA GLY A 10 12.20 8.05 -1.14
C GLY A 10 11.60 8.28 0.26
N PRO A 11 12.29 7.79 1.31
CA PRO A 11 11.81 7.82 2.71
C PRO A 11 11.41 9.19 3.24
N ALA A 12 11.95 10.29 2.71
CA ALA A 12 11.60 11.66 3.09
C ALA A 12 10.11 11.98 2.85
N LEU A 13 9.42 11.26 1.96
CA LEU A 13 8.00 11.45 1.66
C LEU A 13 7.07 10.65 2.58
N LEU A 14 7.59 9.79 3.48
CA LEU A 14 6.75 8.92 4.31
C LEU A 14 5.72 9.68 5.14
N ASP A 15 6.10 10.79 5.75
CA ASP A 15 5.18 11.53 6.61
C ASP A 15 4.01 12.14 5.81
N SER A 16 4.20 12.40 4.53
CA SER A 16 3.15 12.91 3.63
C SER A 16 2.01 11.91 3.41
N ILE A 17 2.28 10.61 3.47
CA ILE A 17 1.25 9.58 3.23
C ILE A 17 0.43 9.22 4.46
N ALA A 18 0.84 9.64 5.66
CA ALA A 18 0.21 9.26 6.93
C ALA A 18 -1.32 9.45 6.97
N PRO A 19 -1.88 10.59 6.52
CA PRO A 19 -3.33 10.79 6.53
C PRO A 19 -4.08 9.79 5.62
N LEU A 20 -3.53 9.53 4.43
CA LEU A 20 -4.14 8.60 3.46
C LEU A 20 -3.96 7.14 3.89
N TRP A 21 -2.82 6.81 4.50
CA TRP A 21 -2.59 5.47 5.08
C TRP A 21 -3.61 5.16 6.20
N ARG A 22 -3.95 6.14 7.05
CA ARG A 22 -5.00 5.97 8.06
C ARG A 22 -6.37 5.72 7.45
N LYS A 23 -6.67 6.33 6.30
CA LYS A 23 -7.90 6.05 5.53
C LYS A 23 -7.89 4.63 4.98
N LEU A 24 -6.75 4.16 4.46
CA LEU A 24 -6.59 2.78 3.99
C LEU A 24 -6.80 1.77 5.12
N ALA A 25 -6.20 1.99 6.29
CA ALA A 25 -6.38 1.12 7.45
C ALA A 25 -7.85 1.04 7.88
N ARG A 26 -8.58 2.16 7.91
CA ARG A 26 -10.02 2.18 8.17
C ARG A 26 -10.83 1.45 7.10
N HIS A 27 -10.46 1.60 5.83
CA HIS A 27 -11.10 0.87 4.73
C HIS A 27 -10.93 -0.64 4.91
N HIS A 28 -9.72 -1.12 5.19
CA HIS A 28 -9.46 -2.54 5.45
C HIS A 28 -10.22 -3.05 6.68
N ALA A 29 -10.30 -2.26 7.76
CA ALA A 29 -11.10 -2.60 8.93
C ALA A 29 -12.58 -2.78 8.58
N GLY A 30 -13.12 -1.93 7.71
CA GLY A 30 -14.53 -1.97 7.28
C GLY A 30 -14.88 -3.17 6.40
N ILE A 31 -13.94 -3.69 5.62
CA ILE A 31 -14.16 -4.83 4.72
C ILE A 31 -13.75 -6.18 5.33
N SER A 32 -12.99 -6.19 6.41
CA SER A 32 -12.51 -7.42 7.05
C SER A 32 -13.58 -8.05 7.93
N ALA A 33 -14.04 -9.25 7.58
CA ALA A 33 -15.06 -9.97 8.36
C ALA A 33 -14.54 -10.50 9.71
N HIS A 34 -13.23 -10.81 9.81
CA HIS A 34 -12.70 -11.54 10.97
C HIS A 34 -11.52 -10.83 11.68
N PHE A 35 -10.89 -9.84 11.04
CA PHE A 35 -9.67 -9.18 11.51
C PHE A 35 -9.78 -7.65 11.53
N SER A 36 -11.00 -7.13 11.59
CA SER A 36 -11.26 -5.67 11.64
C SER A 36 -10.53 -4.97 12.77
N ASP A 37 -10.46 -5.62 13.95
CA ASP A 37 -9.76 -5.11 15.13
C ASP A 37 -8.25 -4.97 14.92
N GLU A 38 -7.61 -5.84 14.12
CA GLU A 38 -6.19 -5.72 13.78
C GLU A 38 -5.93 -4.47 12.94
N PHE A 39 -6.76 -4.20 11.94
CA PHE A 39 -6.63 -2.98 11.14
C PHE A 39 -6.93 -1.72 11.96
N HIS A 40 -7.90 -1.75 12.89
CA HIS A 40 -8.15 -0.65 13.81
C HIS A 40 -7.00 -0.41 14.80
N ALA A 41 -6.29 -1.47 15.19
CA ALA A 41 -5.14 -1.39 16.09
C ALA A 41 -3.87 -0.84 15.42
N MET A 42 -3.80 -0.79 14.09
CA MET A 42 -2.62 -0.29 13.38
C MET A 42 -2.34 1.18 13.72
N ARG A 43 -1.06 1.51 13.90
CA ARG A 43 -0.60 2.85 14.25
C ARG A 43 0.47 3.33 13.28
N TRP A 44 0.34 4.56 12.80
CA TRP A 44 1.29 5.12 11.84
C TRP A 44 2.75 5.11 12.32
N PRO A 45 3.09 5.50 13.55
CA PRO A 45 4.49 5.47 13.98
C PRO A 45 5.12 4.08 13.87
N VAL A 46 4.36 3.02 14.17
CA VAL A 46 4.83 1.63 14.04
C VAL A 46 5.02 1.25 12.56
N ARG A 47 4.05 1.57 11.73
CA ARG A 47 4.13 1.33 10.29
C ARG A 47 5.28 2.10 9.64
N ARG A 48 5.44 3.35 10.02
CA ARG A 48 6.55 4.20 9.55
C ARG A 48 7.91 3.60 9.89
N ALA A 49 8.08 3.14 11.14
CA ALA A 49 9.32 2.50 11.59
C ALA A 49 9.62 1.21 10.79
N ASP A 50 8.62 0.38 10.54
CA ASP A 50 8.73 -0.83 9.69
C ASP A 50 9.18 -0.48 8.27
N LEU A 51 8.54 0.49 7.64
CA LEU A 51 8.90 0.94 6.28
C LEU A 51 10.32 1.52 6.23
N LEU A 52 10.72 2.28 7.23
CA LEU A 52 12.09 2.80 7.35
C LEU A 52 13.12 1.68 7.54
N GLN A 53 12.79 0.66 8.32
CA GLN A 53 13.67 -0.50 8.45
C GLN A 53 13.83 -1.24 7.12
N LYS A 54 12.74 -1.53 6.43
CA LYS A 54 12.74 -2.15 5.09
C LYS A 54 13.51 -1.33 4.06
N SER A 55 13.42 0.00 4.14
CA SER A 55 14.13 0.89 3.21
C SER A 55 15.65 0.74 3.26
N ARG A 56 16.20 0.30 4.38
CA ARG A 56 17.66 0.10 4.57
C ARG A 56 18.15 -1.20 3.94
N GLU A 57 17.27 -2.11 3.56
CA GLU A 57 17.65 -3.39 2.97
C GLU A 57 17.96 -3.28 1.48
N GLY A 58 17.07 -2.74 0.68
CA GLY A 58 17.22 -2.60 -0.77
C GLY A 58 16.61 -1.32 -1.34
N GLY A 59 15.99 -0.51 -0.49
CA GLY A 59 15.42 0.78 -0.85
C GLY A 59 13.91 0.84 -0.68
N LEU A 60 13.40 2.06 -0.69
CA LEU A 60 11.99 2.38 -0.65
C LEU A 60 11.68 3.48 -1.66
N HIS A 61 10.59 3.34 -2.38
CA HIS A 61 10.10 4.34 -3.34
C HIS A 61 8.64 4.66 -3.10
N ILE A 62 8.30 5.94 -3.24
CA ILE A 62 6.95 6.46 -3.04
C ILE A 62 6.56 7.24 -4.27
N SER A 63 5.34 7.02 -4.74
CA SER A 63 4.64 7.90 -5.67
C SER A 63 3.44 8.54 -4.98
N LEU A 64 3.24 9.83 -5.22
CA LEU A 64 2.16 10.66 -4.66
C LEU A 64 1.35 11.24 -5.80
N ALA A 65 0.03 11.20 -5.68
CA ALA A 65 -0.90 11.85 -6.61
C ALA A 65 -1.54 13.07 -5.96
N SER A 66 -1.55 14.19 -6.68
CA SER A 66 -2.23 15.42 -6.28
C SER A 66 -3.01 16.02 -7.44
N ALA A 67 -4.01 16.85 -7.15
CA ALA A 67 -4.65 17.68 -8.17
C ALA A 67 -3.69 18.83 -8.58
N PRO A 68 -3.72 19.28 -9.86
CA PRO A 68 -2.88 20.37 -10.32
C PRO A 68 -3.05 21.61 -9.45
N GLY A 69 -1.92 22.21 -9.04
CA GLY A 69 -1.91 23.42 -8.21
C GLY A 69 -2.43 23.26 -6.78
N LYS A 70 -2.71 22.02 -6.33
CA LYS A 70 -3.17 21.76 -4.96
C LYS A 70 -2.14 20.94 -4.18
N LYS A 71 -1.89 21.33 -2.92
CA LYS A 71 -1.02 20.59 -2.00
C LYS A 71 -1.67 19.31 -1.45
N ARG A 72 -3.00 19.16 -1.60
CA ARG A 72 -3.74 17.99 -1.09
C ARG A 72 -3.41 16.77 -1.93
N LEU A 73 -2.96 15.73 -1.26
CA LEU A 73 -2.77 14.41 -1.86
C LEU A 73 -4.11 13.71 -2.06
N LEU A 74 -4.26 13.08 -3.22
CA LEU A 74 -5.43 12.28 -3.63
C LEU A 74 -5.17 10.79 -3.53
N GLY A 75 -3.91 10.39 -3.49
CA GLY A 75 -3.49 9.00 -3.41
C GLY A 75 -1.98 8.87 -3.26
N TYR A 76 -1.55 7.67 -2.96
CA TYR A 76 -0.13 7.30 -2.87
C TYR A 76 0.06 5.82 -3.20
N CYS A 77 1.28 5.47 -3.60
CA CYS A 77 1.79 4.11 -3.61
C CYS A 77 3.16 4.08 -2.95
N VAL A 78 3.42 3.12 -2.08
CA VAL A 78 4.74 2.88 -1.48
C VAL A 78 5.17 1.45 -1.74
N ALA A 79 6.44 1.29 -2.11
CA ALA A 79 7.05 0.00 -2.38
C ALA A 79 8.46 -0.08 -1.78
N VAL A 80 8.89 -1.28 -1.50
CA VAL A 80 10.22 -1.58 -0.96
C VAL A 80 10.91 -2.66 -1.78
N ILE A 81 12.23 -2.74 -1.69
CA ILE A 81 13.03 -3.86 -2.15
C ILE A 81 13.72 -4.45 -0.92
N ASN A 82 13.59 -5.74 -0.70
CA ASN A 82 14.22 -6.41 0.42
C ASN A 82 15.69 -6.80 0.10
N LYS A 83 16.41 -7.29 1.09
CA LYS A 83 17.81 -7.72 0.96
C LYS A 83 18.05 -8.84 -0.06
N ARG A 84 17.00 -9.56 -0.50
CA ARG A 84 17.07 -10.59 -1.55
C ARG A 84 16.84 -10.00 -2.95
N GLY A 85 16.62 -8.70 -3.07
CA GLY A 85 16.28 -8.06 -4.33
C GLY A 85 14.83 -8.27 -4.78
N HIS A 86 13.93 -8.74 -3.90
CA HIS A 86 12.51 -8.87 -4.21
C HIS A 86 11.79 -7.56 -3.89
N GLY A 87 10.94 -7.13 -4.81
CA GLY A 87 10.10 -5.94 -4.65
C GLY A 87 8.74 -6.27 -4.01
N GLU A 88 8.23 -5.38 -3.20
CA GLU A 88 6.88 -5.47 -2.64
C GLU A 88 6.19 -4.12 -2.72
N ILE A 89 4.97 -4.10 -3.29
CA ILE A 89 4.07 -2.97 -3.12
C ILE A 89 3.44 -3.10 -1.74
N GLU A 90 3.83 -2.23 -0.84
CA GLU A 90 3.47 -2.25 0.58
C GLU A 90 2.08 -1.69 0.84
N SER A 91 1.68 -0.67 0.09
CA SER A 91 0.32 -0.15 0.10
C SER A 91 0.07 0.81 -1.07
N LEU A 92 -1.18 0.83 -1.50
CA LEU A 92 -1.72 1.75 -2.50
C LEU A 92 -3.07 2.26 -1.99
N TYR A 93 -3.28 3.55 -2.04
CA TYR A 93 -4.56 4.18 -1.73
C TYR A 93 -4.87 5.31 -2.70
N VAL A 94 -6.12 5.38 -3.11
CA VAL A 94 -6.69 6.51 -3.87
C VAL A 94 -7.98 6.92 -3.18
N ASP A 95 -8.14 8.22 -2.92
CA ASP A 95 -9.40 8.79 -2.37
C ASP A 95 -10.59 8.39 -3.26
N ASP A 96 -11.72 8.06 -2.63
CA ASP A 96 -12.90 7.48 -3.28
C ASP A 96 -13.39 8.28 -4.49
N GLY A 97 -13.41 9.61 -4.39
CA GLY A 97 -13.82 10.50 -5.48
C GLY A 97 -12.90 10.51 -6.72
N PHE A 98 -11.75 9.85 -6.63
CA PHE A 98 -10.74 9.80 -7.72
C PHE A 98 -10.46 8.38 -8.22
N ARG A 99 -11.17 7.39 -7.69
CA ARG A 99 -11.10 5.99 -8.16
C ARG A 99 -11.77 5.87 -9.53
N GLY A 100 -11.34 4.87 -10.31
CA GLY A 100 -11.87 4.63 -11.66
C GLY A 100 -11.43 5.64 -12.73
N GLN A 101 -10.61 6.64 -12.37
CA GLN A 101 -10.15 7.72 -13.26
C GLN A 101 -8.66 7.60 -13.64
N GLY A 102 -8.05 6.43 -13.46
CA GLY A 102 -6.66 6.18 -13.81
C GLY A 102 -5.62 6.54 -12.73
N ALA A 103 -6.02 7.14 -11.60
CA ALA A 103 -5.11 7.58 -10.53
C ALA A 103 -4.27 6.42 -9.97
N GLY A 104 -4.87 5.25 -9.75
CA GLY A 104 -4.16 4.07 -9.27
C GLY A 104 -3.07 3.62 -10.24
N SER A 105 -3.36 3.59 -11.54
CA SER A 105 -2.37 3.23 -12.56
C SER A 105 -1.24 4.26 -12.64
N ALA A 106 -1.57 5.55 -12.56
CA ALA A 106 -0.58 6.62 -12.54
C ALA A 106 0.37 6.51 -11.34
N LEU A 107 -0.10 6.01 -10.19
CA LEU A 107 0.70 5.78 -8.99
C LEU A 107 1.57 4.52 -9.08
N VAL A 108 1.08 3.44 -9.70
CA VAL A 108 1.81 2.16 -9.78
C VAL A 108 2.86 2.16 -10.89
N ASN A 109 2.62 2.84 -12.01
CA ASN A 109 3.57 2.88 -13.12
C ASN A 109 4.98 3.31 -12.73
N PRO A 110 5.20 4.40 -11.96
CA PRO A 110 6.53 4.79 -11.49
C PRO A 110 7.19 3.74 -10.60
N ILE A 111 6.40 3.05 -9.77
CA ILE A 111 6.88 1.95 -8.91
C ILE A 111 7.39 0.79 -9.78
N MET A 112 6.63 0.37 -10.78
CA MET A 112 7.06 -0.70 -11.68
C MET A 112 8.31 -0.31 -12.46
N ALA A 113 8.39 0.92 -12.95
CA ALA A 113 9.59 1.45 -13.60
C ALA A 113 10.80 1.48 -12.64
N TRP A 114 10.59 1.80 -11.35
CA TRP A 114 11.64 1.74 -10.34
C TRP A 114 12.12 0.32 -10.11
N PHE A 115 11.23 -0.68 -10.02
CA PHE A 115 11.59 -2.08 -9.92
C PHE A 115 12.42 -2.55 -11.12
N GLU A 116 12.04 -2.16 -12.34
CA GLU A 116 12.80 -2.47 -13.55
C GLU A 116 14.21 -1.87 -13.52
N ARG A 117 14.34 -0.58 -13.18
CA ARG A 117 15.66 0.08 -13.02
C ARG A 117 16.54 -0.62 -11.98
N LYS A 118 15.94 -1.16 -10.93
CA LYS A 118 16.63 -1.93 -9.87
C LYS A 118 16.84 -3.39 -10.22
N LYS A 119 16.42 -3.83 -11.42
CA LYS A 119 16.52 -5.23 -11.88
C LYS A 119 15.86 -6.23 -10.96
N VAL A 120 14.73 -5.84 -10.36
CA VAL A 120 13.92 -6.71 -9.51
C VAL A 120 13.29 -7.80 -10.37
N VAL A 121 13.50 -9.06 -10.01
CA VAL A 121 13.01 -10.21 -10.79
C VAL A 121 11.73 -10.83 -10.21
N LEU A 122 11.42 -10.55 -8.96
CA LEU A 122 10.20 -11.01 -8.29
C LEU A 122 9.55 -9.84 -7.56
N THR A 123 8.29 -9.60 -7.87
CA THR A 123 7.48 -8.58 -7.20
C THR A 123 6.24 -9.20 -6.59
N SER A 124 5.78 -8.65 -5.48
CA SER A 124 4.58 -9.09 -4.77
C SER A 124 3.75 -7.91 -4.27
N VAL A 125 2.50 -8.20 -3.98
CA VAL A 125 1.58 -7.32 -3.27
C VAL A 125 0.66 -8.17 -2.41
N ASN A 126 0.44 -7.77 -1.16
CA ASN A 126 -0.53 -8.39 -0.28
C ASN A 126 -1.87 -7.66 -0.39
N VAL A 127 -2.93 -8.41 -0.67
CA VAL A 127 -4.29 -7.88 -0.79
C VAL A 127 -5.12 -8.39 0.38
N ALA A 128 -5.72 -7.46 1.14
CA ALA A 128 -6.60 -7.81 2.25
C ALA A 128 -7.85 -8.56 1.74
N VAL A 129 -8.26 -9.61 2.46
CA VAL A 129 -9.52 -10.31 2.20
C VAL A 129 -10.68 -9.33 2.32
N GLY A 130 -11.61 -9.36 1.37
CA GLY A 130 -12.68 -8.37 1.21
C GLY A 130 -12.35 -7.27 0.18
N ASN A 131 -11.11 -7.21 -0.31
CA ASN A 131 -10.67 -6.26 -1.33
C ASN A 131 -10.33 -6.95 -2.66
N GLU A 132 -11.16 -7.90 -3.08
CA GLU A 132 -10.93 -8.73 -4.27
C GLU A 132 -10.91 -7.92 -5.58
N SER A 133 -11.54 -6.75 -5.61
CA SER A 133 -11.43 -5.81 -6.74
C SER A 133 -9.99 -5.38 -7.06
N ALA A 134 -9.09 -5.46 -6.07
CA ALA A 134 -7.67 -5.22 -6.27
C ALA A 134 -7.00 -6.27 -7.19
N PHE A 135 -7.52 -7.49 -7.26
CA PHE A 135 -6.98 -8.52 -8.16
C PHE A 135 -7.08 -8.09 -9.62
N GLU A 136 -8.22 -7.59 -10.07
CA GLU A 136 -8.40 -7.09 -11.43
C GLU A 136 -7.51 -5.88 -11.71
N PHE A 137 -7.34 -5.02 -10.71
CA PHE A 137 -6.45 -3.87 -10.81
C PHE A 137 -5.00 -4.31 -11.04
N TYR A 138 -4.45 -5.19 -10.19
CA TYR A 138 -3.05 -5.63 -10.26
C TYR A 138 -2.75 -6.59 -11.41
N ARG A 139 -3.76 -7.27 -11.97
CA ARG A 139 -3.60 -8.12 -13.15
C ARG A 139 -3.01 -7.36 -14.34
N ARG A 140 -3.25 -6.06 -14.45
CA ARG A 140 -2.69 -5.21 -15.53
C ARG A 140 -1.17 -5.19 -15.56
N TRP A 141 -0.51 -5.46 -14.44
CA TRP A 141 0.95 -5.57 -14.31
C TRP A 141 1.43 -7.01 -14.13
N GLY A 142 0.58 -7.98 -14.43
CA GLY A 142 0.94 -9.40 -14.37
C GLY A 142 0.97 -10.00 -12.97
N PHE A 143 0.32 -9.36 -11.97
CA PHE A 143 0.16 -9.97 -10.66
C PHE A 143 -1.01 -10.96 -10.66
N TYR A 144 -0.76 -12.15 -10.15
CA TYR A 144 -1.76 -13.21 -9.99
C TYR A 144 -1.72 -13.78 -8.57
N PRO A 145 -2.86 -14.19 -7.99
CA PRO A 145 -2.88 -14.85 -6.70
C PRO A 145 -2.03 -16.13 -6.72
N ARG A 146 -1.15 -16.29 -5.75
CA ARG A 146 -0.28 -17.46 -5.64
C ARG A 146 -0.53 -18.29 -4.39
N VAL A 147 -0.76 -17.63 -3.26
CA VAL A 147 -0.93 -18.28 -1.95
C VAL A 147 -1.98 -17.51 -1.15
N THR A 148 -2.80 -18.24 -0.40
CA THR A 148 -3.68 -17.66 0.62
C THR A 148 -3.21 -18.14 1.99
N SER A 149 -3.00 -17.21 2.92
CA SER A 149 -2.64 -17.51 4.31
C SER A 149 -3.89 -17.54 5.18
N LEU A 150 -4.06 -18.62 5.96
CA LEU A 150 -5.14 -18.75 6.93
C LEU A 150 -4.57 -18.53 8.33
N VAL A 151 -5.19 -17.65 9.10
CA VAL A 151 -4.74 -17.29 10.45
C VAL A 151 -5.79 -17.72 11.48
N ARG A 152 -5.34 -18.40 12.53
CA ARG A 152 -6.14 -18.76 13.70
C ARG A 152 -5.65 -17.96 14.92
N ARG A 153 -6.54 -17.17 15.52
CA ARG A 153 -6.26 -16.51 16.80
C ARG A 153 -6.81 -17.37 17.95
N LYS A 154 -6.03 -17.52 19.02
CA LYS A 154 -6.57 -18.05 20.27
C LYS A 154 -7.56 -17.01 20.85
N LYS A 155 -8.76 -17.44 21.22
CA LYS A 155 -9.66 -16.60 22.02
C LYS A 155 -8.92 -16.21 23.32
N LYS A 156 -8.81 -14.90 23.62
CA LYS A 156 -8.42 -14.48 24.98
C LYS A 156 -9.41 -15.10 25.94
N LYS A 157 -8.94 -15.84 26.96
CA LYS A 157 -9.79 -16.19 28.10
C LYS A 157 -10.37 -14.86 28.59
N LYS A 158 -11.70 -14.73 28.60
CA LYS A 158 -12.36 -13.67 29.38
C LYS A 158 -11.86 -13.90 30.80
N ASP A 159 -11.18 -12.90 31.37
CA ASP A 159 -10.96 -12.88 32.79
C ASP A 159 -12.34 -13.01 33.43
N SER A 160 -12.58 -14.14 34.05
CA SER A 160 -13.80 -14.36 34.83
C SER A 160 -13.76 -13.39 36.03
N PRO A 161 -14.91 -12.78 36.39
CA PRO A 161 -14.99 -11.79 37.47
C PRO A 161 -14.53 -12.36 38.78
#